data_f409369af4fdfd6ed2bf6fff82ff1a0d
#
_entry.id   f409369af4fdfd6ed2bf6fff82ff1a0d
#
_cell.length_a   1.000
_cell.length_b   1.000
_cell.length_c   1.000
_cell.angle_alpha   90.00
_cell.angle_beta   90.00
_cell.angle_gamma   90.00
#
_symmetry.space_group_name_H-M   'P 1'
#
loop_
_entity.id
_entity.type
_entity.pdbx_description
1 polymer ?
#
loop_
_entity_poly.entity_id
_entity_poly.type
_entity_poly.pdbx_seq_one_letter_code
_entity_poly.pdbx_strand_id
1 'polypeptide(L)'
;IFVKINGVPVPPLLKEESQKEAKNMREKYHESPKDNWVEKYMKNNNFSIQENEGGGDCLFATIRDAFANIAQQTSVRKLRKKLAGEVTQDIFENYKEQYDMYSASLVRDTNNIKQLAQDYNLLKQKFETIIDRDEQKIVLKQAKEVKAEHDKLVQEKKVTAQMLKEYKFMKGIDNIDQFKKVIRDCDFWADTWAISTLERILNIKFIVLSSESYKNKDLKNVLLCGQLNDTILEQKGRFTPEFYIMIDYTGDHYKLIGYKK
;
A
#
# COMPACT_ATOMS: atom_id res chain seq x y z
N ILE A 1 3.24 20.67 -14.83
CA ILE A 1 2.59 20.36 -13.54
C ILE A 1 3.13 21.28 -12.45
N PHE A 2 4.45 21.49 -12.40
CA PHE A 2 5.12 22.34 -11.43
C PHE A 2 5.30 23.75 -11.95
N VAL A 3 5.17 24.72 -11.06
CA VAL A 3 5.40 26.13 -11.34
C VAL A 3 6.49 26.61 -10.39
N LYS A 4 7.57 27.17 -10.93
CA LYS A 4 8.65 27.72 -10.12
C LYS A 4 8.13 28.95 -9.33
N ILE A 5 8.42 29.00 -8.03
CA ILE A 5 8.09 30.15 -7.20
C ILE A 5 9.22 31.16 -7.35
N ASN A 6 8.90 32.31 -7.95
CA ASN A 6 9.88 33.39 -8.13
C ASN A 6 10.22 34.04 -6.79
N GLY A 7 11.48 34.42 -6.62
CA GLY A 7 11.95 35.12 -5.41
C GLY A 7 12.20 34.23 -4.19
N VAL A 8 11.93 32.93 -4.27
CA VAL A 8 12.28 31.98 -3.20
C VAL A 8 13.63 31.34 -3.55
N PRO A 9 14.64 31.41 -2.68
CA PRO A 9 15.90 30.74 -2.92
C PRO A 9 15.68 29.24 -2.92
N VAL A 10 16.10 28.57 -3.99
CA VAL A 10 16.09 27.11 -4.06
C VAL A 10 17.24 26.61 -3.19
N PRO A 11 16.96 25.81 -2.15
CA PRO A 11 18.04 25.24 -1.37
C PRO A 11 18.88 24.27 -2.25
N PRO A 12 20.17 24.14 -2.00
CA PRO A 12 20.99 23.16 -2.68
C PRO A 12 20.43 21.77 -2.38
N LEU A 13 20.27 20.96 -3.44
CA LEU A 13 19.90 19.56 -3.30
C LEU A 13 20.99 18.84 -2.49
N LEU A 14 20.55 17.95 -1.63
CA LEU A 14 21.47 17.07 -0.90
C LEU A 14 22.16 16.15 -1.93
N LYS A 15 23.47 16.06 -1.81
CA LYS A 15 24.24 15.09 -2.58
C LYS A 15 24.10 13.72 -1.95
N GLU A 16 24.22 12.70 -2.77
CA GLU A 16 24.33 11.32 -2.32
C GLU A 16 25.54 11.19 -1.36
N GLU A 17 25.30 10.60 -0.20
CA GLU A 17 26.37 10.35 0.79
C GLU A 17 27.24 9.19 0.32
N SER A 18 28.55 9.34 0.40
CA SER A 18 29.48 8.24 0.24
C SER A 18 29.38 7.26 1.42
N GLN A 19 29.76 6.00 1.20
CA GLN A 19 29.81 5.00 2.28
C GLN A 19 30.64 5.46 3.49
N LYS A 20 31.72 6.22 3.25
CA LYS A 20 32.58 6.76 4.31
C LYS A 20 31.86 7.84 5.12
N GLU A 21 31.14 8.74 4.47
CA GLU A 21 30.34 9.77 5.13
C GLU A 21 29.22 9.15 5.96
N ALA A 22 28.47 8.22 5.38
CA ALA A 22 27.41 7.49 6.08
C ALA A 22 27.95 6.72 7.31
N LYS A 23 29.13 6.10 7.20
CA LYS A 23 29.79 5.42 8.32
C LYS A 23 30.16 6.40 9.42
N ASN A 24 30.81 7.53 9.08
CA ASN A 24 31.20 8.56 10.04
C ASN A 24 29.98 9.16 10.76
N MET A 25 28.87 9.35 10.06
CA MET A 25 27.61 9.84 10.64
C MET A 25 27.06 8.86 11.67
N ARG A 26 27.03 7.57 11.34
CA ARG A 26 26.56 6.50 12.22
C ARG A 26 27.43 6.36 13.47
N GLU A 27 28.75 6.50 13.35
CA GLU A 27 29.69 6.42 14.48
C GLU A 27 29.56 7.63 15.45
N LYS A 28 29.16 8.79 14.93
CA LYS A 28 28.94 10.01 15.72
C LYS A 28 27.54 10.14 16.28
N TYR A 29 26.62 9.27 15.87
CA TYR A 29 25.25 9.32 16.31
C TYR A 29 25.12 8.95 17.78
N HIS A 30 24.43 9.79 18.53
CA HIS A 30 24.00 9.52 19.90
C HIS A 30 22.50 9.60 19.96
N GLU A 31 21.88 8.49 20.32
CA GLU A 31 20.42 8.40 20.41
C GLU A 31 19.89 9.31 21.52
N SER A 32 18.88 10.12 21.19
CA SER A 32 18.14 10.97 22.10
C SER A 32 16.69 10.48 22.25
N PRO A 33 16.06 10.67 23.42
CA PRO A 33 14.63 10.41 23.59
C PRO A 33 13.72 11.23 22.65
N LYS A 34 14.22 12.33 22.11
CA LYS A 34 13.51 13.22 21.17
C LYS A 34 13.62 12.77 19.71
N ASP A 35 14.52 11.83 19.41
CA ASP A 35 14.74 11.38 18.05
C ASP A 35 13.52 10.64 17.54
N ASN A 36 13.09 10.95 16.31
CA ASN A 36 12.08 10.18 15.62
C ASN A 36 12.64 8.81 15.19
N TRP A 37 11.76 7.92 14.76
CA TRP A 37 12.14 6.56 14.41
C TRP A 37 13.10 6.48 13.21
N VAL A 38 13.00 7.43 12.26
CA VAL A 38 13.90 7.48 11.10
C VAL A 38 15.32 7.85 11.52
N GLU A 39 15.46 8.84 12.42
CA GLU A 39 16.75 9.22 13.00
C GLU A 39 17.42 8.04 13.70
N LYS A 40 16.66 7.29 14.48
CA LYS A 40 17.13 6.08 15.17
C LYS A 40 17.54 4.96 14.22
N TYR A 41 16.72 4.73 13.17
CA TYR A 41 16.98 3.70 12.17
C TYR A 41 18.20 4.03 11.32
N MET A 42 18.27 5.25 10.80
CA MET A 42 19.38 5.73 9.96
C MET A 42 20.63 6.07 10.76
N LYS A 43 20.53 6.18 12.11
CA LYS A 43 21.56 6.71 13.01
C LYS A 43 22.06 8.08 12.56
N ASN A 44 21.13 8.98 12.30
CA ASN A 44 21.39 10.32 11.81
C ASN A 44 20.29 11.28 12.28
N ASN A 45 20.66 12.28 13.09
CA ASN A 45 19.75 13.27 13.70
C ASN A 45 19.25 14.34 12.73
N ASN A 46 19.64 14.27 11.45
CA ASN A 46 19.27 15.28 10.46
C ASN A 46 17.94 14.99 9.75
N PHE A 47 17.25 13.90 10.08
CA PHE A 47 15.97 13.58 9.47
C PHE A 47 14.79 14.13 10.25
N SER A 48 13.77 14.57 9.54
CA SER A 48 12.47 15.00 10.09
C SER A 48 11.33 14.27 9.38
N ILE A 49 10.20 14.10 10.08
CA ILE A 49 8.98 13.58 9.47
C ILE A 49 7.99 14.75 9.43
N GLN A 50 7.45 15.03 8.24
CA GLN A 50 6.49 16.09 8.02
C GLN A 50 5.11 15.47 7.85
N GLU A 51 4.16 15.90 8.69
CA GLU A 51 2.76 15.51 8.60
C GLU A 51 2.11 16.19 7.39
N ASN A 52 1.11 15.51 6.83
CA ASN A 52 0.28 16.06 5.76
C ASN A 52 -1.17 15.66 5.94
N GLU A 53 -2.04 16.08 5.04
CA GLU A 53 -3.43 15.64 5.01
C GLU A 53 -3.55 14.13 4.80
N GLY A 54 -4.37 13.49 5.62
CA GLY A 54 -4.64 12.06 5.55
C GLY A 54 -5.61 11.68 4.42
N GLY A 55 -6.02 10.42 4.45
CA GLY A 55 -6.92 9.86 3.45
C GLY A 55 -6.20 9.52 2.13
N GLY A 56 -6.94 9.39 1.05
CA GLY A 56 -6.38 9.01 -0.24
C GLY A 56 -5.39 10.01 -0.85
N ASP A 57 -5.29 11.21 -0.30
CA ASP A 57 -4.44 12.30 -0.81
C ASP A 57 -3.00 12.28 -0.29
N CYS A 58 -2.69 11.48 0.75
CA CYS A 58 -1.42 11.55 1.48
C CYS A 58 -0.16 11.39 0.59
N LEU A 59 -0.13 10.46 -0.37
CA LEU A 59 1.01 10.34 -1.28
C LEU A 59 1.17 11.56 -2.17
N PHE A 60 0.06 12.08 -2.71
CA PHE A 60 0.07 13.27 -3.57
C PHE A 60 0.47 14.52 -2.79
N ALA A 61 0.04 14.62 -1.53
CA ALA A 61 0.45 15.67 -0.62
C ALA A 61 1.95 15.59 -0.31
N THR A 62 2.47 14.39 -0.04
CA THR A 62 3.91 14.15 0.15
C THR A 62 4.72 14.64 -1.06
N ILE A 63 4.29 14.34 -2.28
CA ILE A 63 4.94 14.83 -3.50
C ILE A 63 4.86 16.36 -3.59
N ARG A 64 3.70 16.95 -3.37
CA ARG A 64 3.50 18.40 -3.35
C ARG A 64 4.46 19.08 -2.39
N ASP A 65 4.55 18.56 -1.18
CA ASP A 65 5.37 19.15 -0.11
C ASP A 65 6.87 18.98 -0.38
N ALA A 66 7.29 17.83 -0.93
CA ALA A 66 8.66 17.61 -1.37
C ALA A 66 9.09 18.63 -2.43
N PHE A 67 8.25 18.88 -3.43
CA PHE A 67 8.54 19.86 -4.49
C PHE A 67 8.46 21.31 -3.98
N ALA A 68 7.59 21.60 -2.99
CA ALA A 68 7.56 22.91 -2.34
C ALA A 68 8.90 23.24 -1.65
N ASN A 69 9.59 22.23 -1.09
CA ASN A 69 10.91 22.39 -0.47
C ASN A 69 12.00 22.81 -1.46
N ILE A 70 11.80 22.64 -2.75
CA ILE A 70 12.70 23.12 -3.82
C ILE A 70 12.10 24.25 -4.66
N ALA A 71 11.21 25.03 -4.06
CA ALA A 71 10.54 26.18 -4.68
C ALA A 71 9.74 25.85 -5.96
N GLN A 72 9.18 24.63 -6.04
CA GLN A 72 8.29 24.22 -7.11
C GLN A 72 6.89 23.95 -6.56
N GLN A 73 5.91 24.70 -7.05
CA GLN A 73 4.53 24.60 -6.61
C GLN A 73 3.71 23.68 -7.51
N THR A 74 2.96 22.77 -6.90
CA THR A 74 1.95 21.95 -7.54
C THR A 74 0.74 21.79 -6.61
N SER A 75 -0.24 20.99 -7.00
CA SER A 75 -1.38 20.64 -6.13
C SER A 75 -1.73 19.17 -6.30
N VAL A 76 -2.31 18.59 -5.25
CA VAL A 76 -2.86 17.22 -5.25
C VAL A 76 -3.75 17.02 -6.48
N ARG A 77 -4.66 17.96 -6.75
CA ARG A 77 -5.56 17.91 -7.92
C ARG A 77 -4.81 17.82 -9.27
N LYS A 78 -3.71 18.57 -9.44
CA LYS A 78 -2.89 18.52 -10.67
C LYS A 78 -2.19 17.18 -10.80
N LEU A 79 -1.64 16.63 -9.71
CA LEU A 79 -0.97 15.34 -9.68
C LEU A 79 -1.96 14.20 -10.00
N ARG A 80 -3.13 14.18 -9.36
CA ARG A 80 -4.20 13.23 -9.65
C ARG A 80 -4.71 13.31 -11.08
N LYS A 81 -4.90 14.51 -11.61
CA LYS A 81 -5.28 14.70 -13.01
C LYS A 81 -4.22 14.13 -13.97
N LYS A 82 -2.94 14.28 -13.65
CA LYS A 82 -1.85 13.72 -14.45
C LYS A 82 -1.83 12.21 -14.39
N LEU A 83 -1.94 11.63 -13.18
CA LEU A 83 -2.04 10.17 -13.01
C LEU A 83 -3.25 9.58 -13.76
N ALA A 84 -4.41 10.18 -13.65
CA ALA A 84 -5.62 9.76 -14.37
C ALA A 84 -5.44 9.78 -15.90
N GLY A 85 -4.56 10.65 -16.42
CA GLY A 85 -4.21 10.71 -17.84
C GLY A 85 -3.40 9.49 -18.32
N GLU A 86 -2.72 8.79 -17.41
CA GLU A 86 -1.90 7.62 -17.73
C GLU A 86 -2.69 6.30 -17.74
N VAL A 87 -3.97 6.33 -17.37
CA VAL A 87 -4.83 5.13 -17.39
C VAL A 87 -5.08 4.70 -18.81
N THR A 88 -4.69 3.47 -19.12
CA THR A 88 -5.01 2.75 -20.36
C THR A 88 -6.20 1.82 -20.15
N GLN A 89 -6.73 1.27 -21.24
CA GLN A 89 -7.81 0.27 -21.17
C GLN A 89 -7.37 -0.96 -20.36
N ASP A 90 -6.16 -1.46 -20.60
CA ASP A 90 -5.61 -2.63 -19.90
C ASP A 90 -5.52 -2.41 -18.39
N ILE A 91 -5.12 -1.19 -17.96
CA ILE A 91 -5.06 -0.84 -16.54
C ILE A 91 -6.47 -0.85 -15.93
N PHE A 92 -7.44 -0.25 -16.60
CA PHE A 92 -8.82 -0.25 -16.14
C PHE A 92 -9.38 -1.69 -16.04
N GLU A 93 -9.18 -2.51 -17.07
CA GLU A 93 -9.63 -3.90 -17.10
C GLU A 93 -9.00 -4.72 -15.97
N ASN A 94 -7.72 -4.53 -15.68
CA ASN A 94 -7.05 -5.21 -14.57
C ASN A 94 -7.69 -4.86 -13.21
N TYR A 95 -7.94 -3.59 -12.93
CA TYR A 95 -8.62 -3.18 -11.69
C TYR A 95 -10.05 -3.71 -11.61
N LYS A 96 -10.77 -3.70 -12.74
CA LYS A 96 -12.12 -4.21 -12.83
C LYS A 96 -12.18 -5.71 -12.57
N GLU A 97 -11.28 -6.47 -13.19
CA GLU A 97 -11.15 -7.91 -13.01
C GLU A 97 -10.84 -8.29 -11.56
N GLN A 98 -9.90 -7.59 -10.91
CA GLN A 98 -9.58 -7.81 -9.50
C GLN A 98 -10.80 -7.56 -8.61
N TYR A 99 -11.49 -6.46 -8.80
CA TYR A 99 -12.70 -6.14 -8.05
C TYR A 99 -13.78 -7.20 -8.23
N ASP A 100 -14.07 -7.58 -9.48
CA ASP A 100 -15.12 -8.54 -9.81
C ASP A 100 -14.77 -9.95 -9.27
N MET A 101 -13.51 -10.35 -9.34
CA MET A 101 -13.01 -11.61 -8.79
C MET A 101 -13.22 -11.69 -7.27
N TYR A 102 -12.77 -10.67 -6.52
CA TYR A 102 -12.94 -10.65 -5.07
C TYR A 102 -14.40 -10.54 -4.65
N SER A 103 -15.20 -9.75 -5.38
CA SER A 103 -16.63 -9.60 -5.14
C SER A 103 -17.38 -10.93 -5.34
N ALA A 104 -17.12 -11.63 -6.46
CA ALA A 104 -17.72 -12.94 -6.75
C ALA A 104 -17.28 -14.00 -5.74
N SER A 105 -15.99 -14.01 -5.37
CA SER A 105 -15.47 -14.93 -4.35
C SER A 105 -16.16 -14.71 -3.00
N LEU A 106 -16.32 -13.47 -2.57
CA LEU A 106 -16.98 -13.15 -1.29
C LEU A 106 -18.43 -13.65 -1.25
N VAL A 107 -19.17 -13.52 -2.36
CA VAL A 107 -20.54 -14.03 -2.47
C VAL A 107 -20.57 -15.55 -2.40
N ARG A 108 -19.69 -16.22 -3.17
CA ARG A 108 -19.57 -17.69 -3.18
C ARG A 108 -19.21 -18.22 -1.79
N ASP A 109 -18.19 -17.64 -1.13
CA ASP A 109 -17.73 -18.08 0.18
C ASP A 109 -18.82 -17.89 1.23
N THR A 110 -19.58 -16.79 1.14
CA THR A 110 -20.75 -16.54 2.03
C THR A 110 -21.82 -17.64 1.88
N ASN A 111 -22.12 -18.04 0.64
CA ASN A 111 -23.11 -19.09 0.39
C ASN A 111 -22.60 -20.47 0.86
N ASN A 112 -21.34 -20.79 0.60
CA ASN A 112 -20.73 -22.04 1.02
C ASN A 112 -20.65 -22.15 2.55
N ILE A 113 -20.26 -21.10 3.26
CA ILE A 113 -20.25 -21.06 4.73
C ILE A 113 -21.67 -21.33 5.27
N LYS A 114 -22.69 -20.71 4.67
CA LYS A 114 -24.08 -20.93 5.08
C LYS A 114 -24.49 -22.39 4.87
N GLN A 115 -24.11 -22.99 3.74
CA GLN A 115 -24.41 -24.39 3.45
C GLN A 115 -23.71 -25.33 4.44
N LEU A 116 -22.41 -25.14 4.68
CA LEU A 116 -21.64 -25.96 5.64
C LEU A 116 -22.20 -25.86 7.06
N ALA A 117 -22.69 -24.68 7.47
CA ALA A 117 -23.35 -24.52 8.75
C ALA A 117 -24.66 -25.31 8.84
N GLN A 118 -25.44 -25.38 7.75
CA GLN A 118 -26.66 -26.18 7.67
C GLN A 118 -26.32 -27.69 7.72
N ASP A 119 -25.32 -28.11 6.94
CA ASP A 119 -24.88 -29.51 6.89
C ASP A 119 -24.37 -29.98 8.28
N TYR A 120 -23.61 -29.14 8.95
CA TYR A 120 -23.16 -29.41 10.32
C TYR A 120 -24.32 -29.61 11.30
N ASN A 121 -25.35 -28.75 11.22
CA ASN A 121 -26.53 -28.87 12.07
C ASN A 121 -27.33 -30.14 11.78
N LEU A 122 -27.46 -30.53 10.50
CA LEU A 122 -28.11 -31.79 10.10
C LEU A 122 -27.33 -33.01 10.63
N LEU A 123 -26.00 -33.01 10.52
CA LEU A 123 -25.15 -34.08 11.08
C LEU A 123 -25.26 -34.15 12.60
N LYS A 124 -25.37 -33.01 13.29
CA LYS A 124 -25.58 -32.96 14.74
C LYS A 124 -26.94 -33.59 15.12
N GLN A 125 -28.01 -33.21 14.44
CA GLN A 125 -29.35 -33.82 14.68
C GLN A 125 -29.33 -35.33 14.39
N LYS A 126 -28.71 -35.74 13.29
CA LYS A 126 -28.56 -37.15 12.97
C LYS A 126 -27.81 -37.91 14.05
N PHE A 127 -26.71 -37.36 14.58
CA PHE A 127 -25.93 -37.97 15.67
C PHE A 127 -26.78 -38.21 16.93
N GLU A 128 -27.66 -37.30 17.26
CA GLU A 128 -28.54 -37.39 18.46
C GLU A 128 -29.61 -38.51 18.28
N THR A 129 -29.94 -38.94 17.08
CA THR A 129 -30.97 -39.95 16.79
C THR A 129 -30.41 -41.35 16.58
N ILE A 130 -29.11 -41.50 16.30
CA ILE A 130 -28.47 -42.79 16.03
C ILE A 130 -28.18 -43.51 17.35
N ILE A 131 -28.55 -44.78 17.42
CA ILE A 131 -28.28 -45.68 18.59
C ILE A 131 -26.98 -46.48 18.36
N ASP A 132 -26.68 -46.83 17.12
CA ASP A 132 -25.48 -47.61 16.78
C ASP A 132 -24.18 -46.80 16.96
N ARG A 133 -23.26 -47.32 17.74
CA ARG A 133 -21.99 -46.67 18.08
C ARG A 133 -21.05 -46.47 16.90
N ASP A 134 -21.05 -47.37 15.94
CA ASP A 134 -20.14 -47.32 14.80
C ASP A 134 -20.67 -46.29 13.78
N GLU A 135 -21.98 -46.23 13.59
CA GLU A 135 -22.62 -45.16 12.82
C GLU A 135 -22.41 -43.77 13.48
N GLN A 136 -22.50 -43.69 14.82
CA GLN A 136 -22.19 -42.45 15.55
C GLN A 136 -20.76 -41.98 15.28
N LYS A 137 -19.77 -42.88 15.25
CA LYS A 137 -18.38 -42.50 14.95
C LYS A 137 -18.23 -41.93 13.53
N ILE A 138 -18.92 -42.51 12.56
CA ILE A 138 -18.90 -42.05 11.16
C ILE A 138 -19.48 -40.63 11.08
N VAL A 139 -20.66 -40.41 11.64
CA VAL A 139 -21.32 -39.09 11.64
C VAL A 139 -20.49 -38.05 12.39
N LEU A 140 -19.87 -38.43 13.50
CA LEU A 140 -18.97 -37.54 14.25
C LEU A 140 -17.73 -37.15 13.41
N LYS A 141 -17.17 -38.10 12.66
CA LYS A 141 -16.04 -37.81 11.75
C LYS A 141 -16.46 -36.81 10.68
N GLN A 142 -17.58 -37.07 10.00
CA GLN A 142 -18.15 -36.16 8.99
C GLN A 142 -18.41 -34.77 9.55
N ALA A 143 -19.01 -34.66 10.74
CA ALA A 143 -19.27 -33.38 11.39
C ALA A 143 -17.98 -32.60 11.69
N LYS A 144 -16.91 -33.29 12.10
CA LYS A 144 -15.60 -32.68 12.31
C LYS A 144 -14.98 -32.15 11.01
N GLU A 145 -15.11 -32.90 9.90
CA GLU A 145 -14.61 -32.52 8.59
C GLU A 145 -15.36 -31.27 8.08
N VAL A 146 -16.70 -31.29 8.13
CA VAL A 146 -17.54 -30.15 7.72
C VAL A 146 -17.22 -28.91 8.57
N LYS A 147 -17.03 -29.09 9.89
CA LYS A 147 -16.65 -27.97 10.76
C LYS A 147 -15.28 -27.40 10.42
N ALA A 148 -14.30 -28.24 10.15
CA ALA A 148 -12.96 -27.81 9.79
C ALA A 148 -12.96 -27.01 8.47
N GLU A 149 -13.73 -27.48 7.47
CA GLU A 149 -13.89 -26.78 6.21
C GLU A 149 -14.62 -25.44 6.39
N HIS A 150 -15.70 -25.41 7.18
CA HIS A 150 -16.38 -24.17 7.56
C HIS A 150 -15.43 -23.15 8.17
N ASP A 151 -14.66 -23.56 9.18
CA ASP A 151 -13.76 -22.67 9.92
C ASP A 151 -12.63 -22.13 8.99
N LYS A 152 -12.12 -22.97 8.08
CA LYS A 152 -11.16 -22.57 7.04
C LYS A 152 -11.76 -21.52 6.12
N LEU A 153 -12.96 -21.79 5.58
CA LEU A 153 -13.64 -20.86 4.65
C LEU A 153 -13.97 -19.51 5.32
N VAL A 154 -14.29 -19.51 6.61
CA VAL A 154 -14.50 -18.27 7.38
C VAL A 154 -13.24 -17.42 7.44
N GLN A 155 -12.05 -18.03 7.57
CA GLN A 155 -10.79 -17.30 7.56
C GLN A 155 -10.46 -16.79 6.15
N GLU A 156 -10.63 -17.61 5.11
CA GLU A 156 -10.43 -17.21 3.71
C GLU A 156 -11.34 -16.04 3.33
N LYS A 157 -12.62 -16.09 3.72
CA LYS A 157 -13.58 -14.99 3.51
C LYS A 157 -13.11 -13.68 4.15
N LYS A 158 -12.48 -13.71 5.35
CA LYS A 158 -11.95 -12.49 5.97
C LYS A 158 -10.85 -11.86 5.14
N VAL A 159 -9.95 -12.68 4.60
CA VAL A 159 -8.87 -12.22 3.71
C VAL A 159 -9.45 -11.62 2.43
N THR A 160 -10.39 -12.34 1.78
CA THR A 160 -11.07 -11.85 0.57
C THR A 160 -11.80 -10.52 0.82
N ALA A 161 -12.47 -10.39 1.97
CA ALA A 161 -13.16 -9.14 2.33
C ALA A 161 -12.17 -7.98 2.56
N GLN A 162 -10.98 -8.26 3.09
CA GLN A 162 -9.94 -7.26 3.24
C GLN A 162 -9.39 -6.83 1.89
N MET A 163 -9.08 -7.77 0.99
CA MET A 163 -8.64 -7.46 -0.38
C MET A 163 -9.68 -6.64 -1.13
N LEU A 164 -10.97 -7.01 -1.03
CA LEU A 164 -12.05 -6.25 -1.67
C LEU A 164 -12.13 -4.80 -1.18
N LYS A 165 -11.75 -4.50 0.07
CA LYS A 165 -11.72 -3.11 0.57
C LYS A 165 -10.73 -2.24 -0.19
N GLU A 166 -9.60 -2.80 -0.61
CA GLU A 166 -8.58 -2.07 -1.38
C GLU A 166 -9.09 -1.66 -2.75
N TYR A 167 -10.02 -2.45 -3.31
CA TYR A 167 -10.66 -2.17 -4.61
C TYR A 167 -12.05 -1.53 -4.50
N LYS A 168 -12.47 -1.10 -3.30
CA LYS A 168 -13.82 -0.56 -3.05
C LYS A 168 -14.18 0.59 -3.99
N PHE A 169 -13.22 1.38 -4.40
CA PHE A 169 -13.40 2.49 -5.33
C PHE A 169 -13.86 2.05 -6.72
N MET A 170 -13.70 0.75 -7.08
CA MET A 170 -14.18 0.19 -8.35
C MET A 170 -15.66 -0.18 -8.34
N LYS A 171 -16.34 -0.06 -7.20
CA LYS A 171 -17.77 -0.39 -7.11
C LYS A 171 -18.61 0.51 -8.01
N GLY A 172 -19.31 -0.10 -8.98
CA GLY A 172 -20.16 0.62 -9.93
C GLY A 172 -19.39 1.37 -11.02
N ILE A 173 -18.12 1.03 -11.22
CA ILE A 173 -17.28 1.58 -12.28
C ILE A 173 -17.31 0.61 -13.47
N ASP A 174 -17.90 1.05 -14.58
CA ASP A 174 -18.16 0.22 -15.74
C ASP A 174 -17.34 0.62 -16.99
N ASN A 175 -16.64 1.75 -16.93
CA ASN A 175 -15.82 2.22 -18.04
C ASN A 175 -14.63 3.05 -17.57
N ILE A 176 -13.66 3.20 -18.46
CA ILE A 176 -12.40 3.90 -18.22
C ILE A 176 -12.60 5.37 -17.82
N ASP A 177 -13.62 6.06 -18.34
CA ASP A 177 -13.83 7.47 -18.01
C ASP A 177 -14.33 7.65 -16.58
N GLN A 178 -15.16 6.74 -16.09
CA GLN A 178 -15.56 6.69 -14.69
C GLN A 178 -14.36 6.38 -13.81
N PHE A 179 -13.50 5.43 -14.18
CA PHE A 179 -12.29 5.12 -13.44
C PHE A 179 -11.33 6.31 -13.37
N LYS A 180 -11.11 7.01 -14.48
CA LYS A 180 -10.33 8.26 -14.51
C LYS A 180 -10.91 9.35 -13.59
N LYS A 181 -12.23 9.40 -13.40
CA LYS A 181 -12.85 10.32 -12.43
C LYS A 181 -12.52 9.93 -11.00
N VAL A 182 -12.63 8.63 -10.67
CA VAL A 182 -12.30 8.11 -9.32
C VAL A 182 -10.85 8.40 -8.95
N ILE A 183 -9.90 8.21 -9.87
CA ILE A 183 -8.47 8.54 -9.61
C ILE A 183 -8.28 10.03 -9.28
N ARG A 184 -9.14 10.92 -9.78
CA ARG A 184 -9.09 12.36 -9.47
C ARG A 184 -9.67 12.70 -8.11
N ASP A 185 -10.35 11.75 -7.46
CA ASP A 185 -10.98 11.89 -6.15
C ASP A 185 -10.14 11.23 -5.05
N CYS A 186 -10.37 11.62 -3.80
CA CYS A 186 -9.66 11.07 -2.63
C CYS A 186 -10.08 9.63 -2.28
N ASP A 187 -11.12 9.09 -2.89
CA ASP A 187 -11.52 7.68 -2.73
C ASP A 187 -10.51 6.70 -3.31
N PHE A 188 -9.74 7.12 -4.33
CA PHE A 188 -8.62 6.33 -4.85
C PHE A 188 -7.38 6.52 -4.00
N TRP A 189 -6.92 5.44 -3.38
CA TRP A 189 -5.67 5.37 -2.64
C TRP A 189 -4.54 4.91 -3.56
N ALA A 190 -3.43 5.63 -3.51
CA ALA A 190 -2.29 5.32 -4.36
C ALA A 190 -1.67 3.97 -3.98
N ASP A 191 -1.68 3.06 -4.91
CA ASP A 191 -1.09 1.73 -4.84
C ASP A 191 0.23 1.64 -5.62
N THR A 192 0.73 0.43 -5.81
CA THR A 192 1.99 0.18 -6.53
C THR A 192 1.98 0.72 -7.96
N TRP A 193 0.84 0.62 -8.68
CA TRP A 193 0.72 1.20 -10.03
C TRP A 193 0.80 2.72 -9.99
N ALA A 194 0.11 3.35 -9.06
CA ALA A 194 0.14 4.81 -8.91
C ALA A 194 1.54 5.31 -8.55
N ILE A 195 2.21 4.65 -7.59
CA ILE A 195 3.60 4.96 -7.18
C ILE A 195 4.51 4.89 -8.40
N SER A 196 4.52 3.75 -9.09
CA SER A 196 5.41 3.54 -10.22
C SER A 196 5.14 4.47 -11.40
N THR A 197 3.87 4.77 -11.64
CA THR A 197 3.49 5.72 -12.69
C THR A 197 3.93 7.14 -12.34
N LEU A 198 3.76 7.57 -11.08
CA LEU A 198 4.21 8.88 -10.61
C LEU A 198 5.73 9.01 -10.68
N GLU A 199 6.49 7.98 -10.29
CA GLU A 199 7.95 7.97 -10.47
C GLU A 199 8.34 8.25 -11.93
N ARG A 200 7.74 7.53 -12.85
CA ARG A 200 8.04 7.66 -14.29
C ARG A 200 7.68 9.03 -14.86
N ILE A 201 6.47 9.53 -14.58
CA ILE A 201 5.99 10.78 -15.19
C ILE A 201 6.56 12.04 -14.56
N LEU A 202 7.07 11.93 -13.32
CA LEU A 202 7.70 13.03 -12.59
C LEU A 202 9.23 12.96 -12.62
N ASN A 203 9.80 11.90 -13.19
CA ASN A 203 11.24 11.63 -13.22
C ASN A 203 11.87 11.64 -11.83
N ILE A 204 11.20 10.99 -10.87
CA ILE A 204 11.62 10.87 -9.46
C ILE A 204 11.73 9.41 -9.05
N LYS A 205 12.35 9.16 -7.92
CA LYS A 205 12.35 7.85 -7.25
C LYS A 205 11.90 8.00 -5.81
N PHE A 206 11.00 7.14 -5.36
CA PHE A 206 10.63 7.07 -3.96
C PHE A 206 11.56 6.14 -3.20
N ILE A 207 11.97 6.56 -2.01
CA ILE A 207 12.59 5.73 -0.99
C ILE A 207 11.58 5.61 0.13
N VAL A 208 10.89 4.48 0.17
CA VAL A 208 9.80 4.25 1.12
C VAL A 208 10.33 3.46 2.32
N LEU A 209 10.20 4.02 3.50
CA LEU A 209 10.57 3.39 4.76
C LEU A 209 9.30 3.06 5.56
N SER A 210 9.17 1.81 6.04
CA SER A 210 8.03 1.35 6.83
C SER A 210 8.26 1.56 8.33
N SER A 211 7.53 2.49 8.91
CA SER A 211 7.50 2.67 10.37
C SER A 211 6.81 1.50 11.09
N GLU A 212 5.89 0.81 10.43
CA GLU A 212 5.25 -0.39 10.96
C GLU A 212 6.25 -1.54 11.10
N SER A 213 7.03 -1.82 10.04
CA SER A 213 8.09 -2.84 10.09
C SER A 213 9.13 -2.51 11.16
N TYR A 214 9.50 -1.22 11.29
CA TYR A 214 10.42 -0.79 12.34
C TYR A 214 9.86 -1.04 13.75
N LYS A 215 8.61 -0.68 14.02
CA LYS A 215 7.92 -0.93 15.30
C LYS A 215 7.85 -2.42 15.64
N ASN A 216 7.63 -3.25 14.63
CA ASN A 216 7.56 -4.71 14.75
C ASN A 216 8.95 -5.37 14.82
N LYS A 217 10.04 -4.57 14.81
CA LYS A 217 11.44 -5.03 14.81
C LYS A 217 11.82 -5.88 13.59
N ASP A 218 11.06 -5.77 12.52
CA ASP A 218 11.36 -6.39 11.23
C ASP A 218 12.24 -5.47 10.39
N LEU A 219 13.49 -5.33 10.81
CA LEU A 219 14.44 -4.40 10.21
C LEU A 219 14.79 -4.73 8.76
N LYS A 220 14.57 -5.96 8.31
CA LYS A 220 14.82 -6.38 6.93
C LYS A 220 13.79 -5.80 5.95
N ASN A 221 12.58 -5.53 6.43
CA ASN A 221 11.47 -5.03 5.65
C ASN A 221 11.15 -3.55 5.94
N VAL A 222 12.07 -2.82 6.59
CA VAL A 222 11.90 -1.37 6.77
C VAL A 222 12.02 -0.62 5.46
N LEU A 223 13.00 -0.96 4.62
CA LEU A 223 13.14 -0.37 3.31
C LEU A 223 12.22 -1.09 2.32
N LEU A 224 11.16 -0.41 1.90
CA LEU A 224 10.25 -0.87 0.86
C LEU A 224 10.70 -0.23 -0.47
N CYS A 225 11.28 -1.03 -1.36
CA CYS A 225 11.63 -0.56 -2.69
C CYS A 225 10.42 -0.68 -3.62
N GLY A 226 10.16 0.32 -4.45
CA GLY A 226 9.17 0.27 -5.53
C GLY A 226 9.66 -0.64 -6.68
N GLN A 227 9.72 -1.95 -6.44
CA GLN A 227 10.42 -2.94 -7.26
C GLN A 227 9.91 -3.09 -8.69
N LEU A 228 8.62 -2.90 -8.93
CA LEU A 228 8.04 -3.10 -10.27
C LEU A 228 8.58 -2.14 -11.31
N ASN A 229 8.98 -0.95 -10.91
CA ASN A 229 9.55 0.02 -11.84
C ASN A 229 10.98 -0.24 -12.20
N ASP A 230 11.77 -0.74 -11.29
CA ASP A 230 13.19 -0.96 -11.56
C ASP A 230 13.34 -1.95 -12.72
N THR A 231 12.54 -3.01 -12.77
CA THR A 231 12.55 -3.97 -13.88
C THR A 231 12.14 -3.35 -15.22
N ILE A 232 11.08 -2.52 -15.24
CA ILE A 232 10.62 -1.85 -16.48
C ILE A 232 11.62 -0.80 -16.93
N LEU A 233 12.26 -0.11 -16.01
CA LEU A 233 13.21 0.96 -16.29
C LEU A 233 14.57 0.39 -16.70
N GLU A 234 15.00 -0.72 -16.12
CA GLU A 234 16.17 -1.48 -16.55
C GLU A 234 16.02 -2.01 -17.97
N GLN A 235 14.83 -2.51 -18.34
CA GLN A 235 14.53 -2.99 -19.70
C GLN A 235 14.52 -1.87 -20.75
N LYS A 236 14.26 -0.61 -20.36
CA LYS A 236 14.18 0.56 -21.24
C LYS A 236 15.47 1.39 -21.31
N GLY A 237 16.52 0.98 -20.63
CA GLY A 237 17.77 1.72 -20.52
C GLY A 237 17.91 2.45 -19.19
N ARG A 238 19.00 3.18 -18.99
CA ARG A 238 19.33 3.82 -17.72
C ARG A 238 18.29 4.88 -17.33
N PHE A 239 17.49 4.59 -16.32
CA PHE A 239 16.69 5.59 -15.62
C PHE A 239 17.55 6.28 -14.56
N THR A 240 17.77 7.57 -14.73
CA THR A 240 18.40 8.40 -13.70
C THR A 240 17.35 9.37 -13.20
N PRO A 241 16.79 9.19 -11.98
CA PRO A 241 15.81 10.12 -11.44
C PRO A 241 16.46 11.48 -11.21
N GLU A 242 15.70 12.54 -11.43
CA GLU A 242 16.13 13.90 -11.14
C GLU A 242 16.21 14.14 -9.62
N PHE A 243 15.27 13.56 -8.88
CA PHE A 243 15.18 13.65 -7.41
C PHE A 243 14.81 12.32 -6.77
N TYR A 244 15.26 12.16 -5.52
CA TYR A 244 14.78 11.13 -4.61
C TYR A 244 13.86 11.77 -3.57
N ILE A 245 12.70 11.16 -3.32
CA ILE A 245 11.77 11.57 -2.27
C ILE A 245 11.72 10.45 -1.23
N MET A 246 12.11 10.75 0.00
CA MET A 246 12.02 9.80 1.11
C MET A 246 10.65 9.90 1.77
N ILE A 247 10.05 8.75 2.04
CA ILE A 247 8.69 8.63 2.56
C ILE A 247 8.65 7.70 3.77
N ASP A 248 7.97 8.11 4.83
CA ASP A 248 7.53 7.27 5.94
C ASP A 248 6.16 6.67 5.59
N TYR A 249 6.07 5.35 5.55
CA TYR A 249 4.83 4.61 5.34
C TYR A 249 4.39 3.91 6.64
N THR A 250 3.20 4.24 7.11
CA THR A 250 2.65 3.73 8.38
C THR A 250 1.69 2.54 8.22
N GLY A 251 1.61 1.94 7.01
CA GLY A 251 0.65 0.89 6.66
C GLY A 251 -0.57 1.42 5.88
N ASP A 252 -1.01 2.62 6.19
CA ASP A 252 -2.18 3.28 5.59
C ASP A 252 -1.95 4.76 5.25
N HIS A 253 -0.78 5.31 5.56
CA HIS A 253 -0.50 6.73 5.40
C HIS A 253 0.94 6.98 4.96
N TYR A 254 1.14 7.94 4.05
CA TYR A 254 2.44 8.39 3.54
C TYR A 254 2.78 9.77 4.09
N LYS A 255 3.99 9.94 4.63
CA LYS A 255 4.51 11.20 5.16
C LYS A 255 5.86 11.52 4.53
N LEU A 256 6.16 12.79 4.35
CA LEU A 256 7.45 13.20 3.82
C LEU A 256 8.55 13.08 4.91
N ILE A 257 9.62 12.41 4.56
CA ILE A 257 10.86 12.47 5.34
C ILE A 257 11.72 13.59 4.76
N GLY A 258 11.93 14.63 5.55
CA GLY A 258 12.77 15.76 5.23
C GLY A 258 14.15 15.66 5.87
N TYR A 259 15.11 16.43 5.34
CA TYR A 259 16.43 16.57 5.92
C TYR A 259 16.54 17.94 6.60
N LYS A 260 16.86 17.94 7.88
CA LYS A 260 17.10 19.17 8.64
C LYS A 260 18.44 19.77 8.18
N LYS A 261 18.44 21.04 7.89
CA LYS A 261 19.66 21.78 7.59
C LYS A 261 20.34 22.28 8.85
#